data_087a2ede246ea62ddcff95a32864a0f9
#
_entry.id   087a2ede246ea62ddcff95a32864a0f9
#
_cell.length_a   1.000
_cell.length_b   1.000
_cell.length_c   1.000
_cell.angle_alpha   90.00
_cell.angle_beta   90.00
_cell.angle_gamma   90.00
#
_symmetry.space_group_name_H-M   'P 1'
#
loop_
_entity.id
_entity.type
_entity.pdbx_description
1 polymer ?
#
loop_
_entity_poly.entity_id
_entity_poly.type
_entity_poly.pdbx_seq_one_letter_code
_entity_poly.pdbx_strand_id
1 'polypeptide(L)'
;MKNKVVVVGGGMVGAAMALKLAKQGAQVTVLERHLIDAQEVLANAQIDIRVSAINRFSESLLDELGAMPLLRDSRIAPYHQLEAYEQPNNTLLFDREEVSQTHLGHLIENKLIQASLWAQFTEHSIEVEQVKSAPVALEQNIDSITLHYEDKAYQADLIIAADGGRSQIRQLAGIGVTGWQYQQACMGILIKLDAPQQYKTWQQFKPSGPIAFLPMQAPYANLIWYQDGAKLASLQSFSNEQLKEQILEHFFELPGDFTVEQKALFPLARQHANQYSQGRLVLVGDAAHTINPLAGQGVNLGFKDVAALAECLEPLEDMGSTQALKAYERKRRGDNLAMMSMMDACYFGFSNEVAPLKLLRNGVLKIADQAGPLKRKVLEHAMGW
;
A
#
# COMPACT_ATOMS: atom_id res chain seq x y z
N MET A 1 -6.53 -15.24 -30.68
CA MET A 1 -5.33 -15.69 -29.88
C MET A 1 -5.48 -15.13 -28.48
N LYS A 2 -4.87 -15.77 -27.46
CA LYS A 2 -4.86 -15.17 -26.09
C LYS A 2 -3.91 -13.98 -26.09
N ASN A 3 -4.31 -12.88 -25.47
CA ASN A 3 -3.41 -11.74 -25.23
C ASN A 3 -2.21 -12.16 -24.37
N LYS A 4 -1.01 -11.81 -24.78
CA LYS A 4 0.23 -12.00 -24.03
C LYS A 4 0.50 -10.75 -23.21
N VAL A 5 0.55 -10.90 -21.89
CA VAL A 5 0.79 -9.79 -20.97
C VAL A 5 2.03 -10.07 -20.14
N VAL A 6 2.92 -9.08 -20.09
CA VAL A 6 4.09 -9.11 -19.20
C VAL A 6 3.86 -8.13 -18.05
N VAL A 7 3.93 -8.63 -16.82
CA VAL A 7 3.87 -7.82 -15.61
C VAL A 7 5.28 -7.73 -15.02
N VAL A 8 5.82 -6.53 -14.93
CA VAL A 8 7.14 -6.29 -14.34
C VAL A 8 7.01 -5.90 -12.88
N GLY A 9 7.47 -6.78 -12.01
CA GLY A 9 7.32 -6.70 -10.56
C GLY A 9 6.23 -7.62 -10.01
N GLY A 10 6.62 -8.60 -9.22
CA GLY A 10 5.74 -9.60 -8.56
C GLY A 10 5.37 -9.21 -7.13
N GLY A 11 5.44 -7.94 -6.76
CA GLY A 11 4.93 -7.44 -5.48
C GLY A 11 3.42 -7.59 -5.36
N MET A 12 2.82 -7.15 -4.26
CA MET A 12 1.38 -7.30 -3.99
C MET A 12 0.49 -6.83 -5.15
N VAL A 13 0.75 -5.64 -5.71
CA VAL A 13 -0.05 -5.06 -6.79
C VAL A 13 0.17 -5.80 -8.12
N GLY A 14 1.43 -6.11 -8.45
CA GLY A 14 1.74 -6.83 -9.69
C GLY A 14 1.22 -8.26 -9.67
N ALA A 15 1.33 -8.96 -8.53
CA ALA A 15 0.77 -10.30 -8.37
C ALA A 15 -0.77 -10.32 -8.49
N ALA A 16 -1.45 -9.35 -7.87
CA ALA A 16 -2.89 -9.19 -8.00
C ALA A 16 -3.31 -8.90 -9.45
N MET A 17 -2.54 -8.03 -10.14
CA MET A 17 -2.79 -7.72 -11.56
C MET A 17 -2.63 -8.94 -12.46
N ALA A 18 -1.55 -9.71 -12.24
CA ALA A 18 -1.29 -10.93 -12.99
C ALA A 18 -2.45 -11.94 -12.85
N LEU A 19 -2.90 -12.18 -11.62
CA LEU A 19 -4.04 -13.06 -11.36
C LEU A 19 -5.33 -12.56 -12.01
N LYS A 20 -5.62 -11.26 -11.87
CA LYS A 20 -6.84 -10.68 -12.41
C LYS A 20 -6.91 -10.85 -13.92
N LEU A 21 -5.81 -10.60 -14.65
CA LEU A 21 -5.76 -10.77 -16.11
C LEU A 21 -5.73 -12.23 -16.54
N ALA A 22 -5.05 -13.11 -15.81
CA ALA A 22 -5.09 -14.55 -16.09
C ALA A 22 -6.52 -15.11 -15.96
N LYS A 23 -7.27 -14.68 -14.95
CA LYS A 23 -8.71 -15.01 -14.79
C LYS A 23 -9.57 -14.48 -15.95
N GLN A 24 -9.18 -13.38 -16.59
CA GLN A 24 -9.79 -12.85 -17.82
C GLN A 24 -9.31 -13.55 -19.11
N GLY A 25 -8.45 -14.57 -18.98
CA GLY A 25 -8.00 -15.41 -20.09
C GLY A 25 -6.71 -14.97 -20.77
N ALA A 26 -6.00 -13.94 -20.27
CA ALA A 26 -4.68 -13.58 -20.78
C ALA A 26 -3.63 -14.65 -20.47
N GLN A 27 -2.61 -14.74 -21.31
CA GLN A 27 -1.37 -15.46 -21.00
C GLN A 27 -0.44 -14.47 -20.30
N VAL A 28 -0.17 -14.71 -19.02
CA VAL A 28 0.57 -13.77 -18.17
C VAL A 28 1.93 -14.33 -17.79
N THR A 29 2.97 -13.50 -17.99
CA THR A 29 4.32 -13.75 -17.47
C THR A 29 4.67 -12.64 -16.48
N VAL A 30 5.09 -12.99 -15.27
CA VAL A 30 5.58 -12.06 -14.24
C VAL A 30 7.09 -12.06 -14.24
N LEU A 31 7.70 -10.89 -14.38
CA LEU A 31 9.15 -10.71 -14.27
C LEU A 31 9.47 -10.16 -12.87
N GLU A 32 10.21 -10.92 -12.08
CA GLU A 32 10.53 -10.56 -10.69
C GLU A 32 12.02 -10.76 -10.38
N ARG A 33 12.58 -9.86 -9.58
CA ARG A 33 13.98 -9.94 -9.12
C ARG A 33 14.19 -10.98 -8.05
N HIS A 34 13.28 -11.01 -7.09
CA HIS A 34 13.38 -11.79 -5.86
C HIS A 34 12.23 -12.79 -5.82
N LEU A 35 12.51 -13.99 -6.31
CA LEU A 35 11.53 -15.07 -6.20
C LEU A 35 11.28 -15.40 -4.73
N ILE A 36 10.04 -15.70 -4.40
CA ILE A 36 9.64 -16.15 -3.08
C ILE A 36 9.09 -17.59 -3.18
N ASP A 37 9.33 -18.37 -2.16
CA ASP A 37 8.58 -19.60 -1.93
C ASP A 37 7.33 -19.22 -1.12
N ALA A 38 6.17 -19.28 -1.79
CA ALA A 38 4.91 -18.86 -1.17
C ALA A 38 4.54 -19.75 0.02
N GLN A 39 4.81 -21.07 -0.06
CA GLN A 39 4.49 -22.02 1.01
C GLN A 39 5.40 -21.80 2.22
N GLU A 40 6.70 -21.59 1.99
CA GLU A 40 7.64 -21.28 3.05
C GLU A 40 7.26 -19.97 3.77
N VAL A 41 6.92 -18.92 3.03
CA VAL A 41 6.51 -17.61 3.61
C VAL A 41 5.24 -17.76 4.43
N LEU A 42 4.22 -18.48 3.94
CA LEU A 42 2.95 -18.68 4.63
C LEU A 42 3.11 -19.54 5.90
N ALA A 43 4.01 -20.50 5.88
CA ALA A 43 4.30 -21.38 7.02
C ALA A 43 5.25 -20.74 8.04
N ASN A 44 5.95 -19.64 7.69
CA ASN A 44 6.95 -19.04 8.55
C ASN A 44 6.29 -18.30 9.74
N ALA A 45 6.70 -18.67 10.96
CA ALA A 45 6.19 -18.02 12.18
C ALA A 45 6.80 -16.64 12.46
N GLN A 46 7.87 -16.25 11.76
CA GLN A 46 8.52 -14.94 11.96
C GLN A 46 7.65 -13.83 11.41
N ILE A 47 7.37 -12.84 12.24
CA ILE A 47 6.57 -11.65 11.89
C ILE A 47 7.41 -10.70 11.04
N ASP A 48 6.82 -10.17 9.96
CA ASP A 48 7.41 -9.10 9.18
C ASP A 48 6.97 -7.72 9.72
N ILE A 49 7.92 -6.82 9.82
CA ILE A 49 7.66 -5.44 10.26
C ILE A 49 6.87 -4.62 9.22
N ARG A 50 6.86 -5.05 7.95
CA ARG A 50 6.09 -4.40 6.90
C ARG A 50 4.65 -4.86 6.92
N VAL A 51 3.76 -3.99 7.35
CA VAL A 51 2.33 -4.24 7.50
C VAL A 51 1.53 -3.21 6.71
N SER A 52 0.46 -3.65 6.09
CA SER A 52 -0.52 -2.79 5.44
C SER A 52 -1.89 -2.90 6.11
N ALA A 53 -2.57 -1.76 6.22
CA ALA A 53 -3.97 -1.71 6.60
C ALA A 53 -4.81 -1.94 5.33
N ILE A 54 -5.30 -3.14 5.17
CA ILE A 54 -6.11 -3.57 4.01
C ILE A 54 -7.56 -3.20 4.29
N ASN A 55 -8.12 -2.32 3.45
CA ASN A 55 -9.53 -1.90 3.58
C ASN A 55 -10.47 -2.94 2.94
N ARG A 56 -11.79 -2.73 3.14
CA ARG A 56 -12.84 -3.69 2.70
C ARG A 56 -12.86 -3.93 1.19
N PHE A 57 -12.60 -2.90 0.39
CA PHE A 57 -12.49 -3.05 -1.06
C PHE A 57 -11.30 -3.97 -1.45
N SER A 58 -10.15 -3.69 -0.88
CA SER A 58 -8.94 -4.49 -1.13
C SER A 58 -9.08 -5.93 -0.63
N GLU A 59 -9.76 -6.12 0.50
CA GLU A 59 -10.10 -7.45 1.02
C GLU A 59 -11.00 -8.21 0.04
N SER A 60 -12.03 -7.56 -0.52
CA SER A 60 -12.91 -8.19 -1.51
C SER A 60 -12.15 -8.58 -2.79
N LEU A 61 -11.22 -7.76 -3.25
CA LEU A 61 -10.35 -8.11 -4.38
C LEU A 61 -9.45 -9.30 -4.05
N LEU A 62 -8.82 -9.33 -2.88
CA LEU A 62 -7.98 -10.43 -2.45
C LEU A 62 -8.78 -11.75 -2.30
N ASP A 63 -10.04 -11.65 -1.86
CA ASP A 63 -10.96 -12.80 -1.78
C ASP A 63 -11.32 -13.32 -3.17
N GLU A 64 -11.67 -12.44 -4.10
CA GLU A 64 -11.91 -12.76 -5.52
C GLU A 64 -10.71 -13.46 -6.17
N LEU A 65 -9.50 -13.04 -5.80
CA LEU A 65 -8.25 -13.62 -6.30
C LEU A 65 -7.84 -14.91 -5.61
N GLY A 66 -8.59 -15.36 -4.58
CA GLY A 66 -8.31 -16.60 -3.84
C GLY A 66 -7.23 -16.46 -2.74
N ALA A 67 -6.79 -15.24 -2.46
CA ALA A 67 -5.73 -15.01 -1.45
C ALA A 67 -6.27 -14.96 -0.01
N MET A 68 -7.50 -14.49 0.22
CA MET A 68 -8.06 -14.31 1.57
C MET A 68 -8.19 -15.60 2.39
N PRO A 69 -8.56 -16.77 1.84
CA PRO A 69 -8.56 -18.00 2.62
C PRO A 69 -7.19 -18.31 3.24
N LEU A 70 -6.11 -18.22 2.45
CA LEU A 70 -4.74 -18.45 2.92
C LEU A 70 -4.30 -17.41 3.96
N LEU A 71 -4.73 -16.18 3.81
CA LEU A 71 -4.45 -15.11 4.78
C LEU A 71 -5.17 -15.35 6.11
N ARG A 72 -6.44 -15.81 6.09
CA ARG A 72 -7.21 -16.16 7.31
C ARG A 72 -6.59 -17.33 8.06
N ASP A 73 -6.05 -18.32 7.34
CA ASP A 73 -5.36 -19.47 7.91
C ASP A 73 -3.96 -19.12 8.46
N SER A 74 -3.43 -17.95 8.06
CA SER A 74 -2.14 -17.43 8.52
C SER A 74 -2.30 -16.47 9.71
N ARG A 75 -1.89 -15.22 9.54
CA ARG A 75 -1.90 -14.19 10.58
C ARG A 75 -2.51 -12.90 10.04
N ILE A 76 -3.77 -12.64 10.35
CA ILE A 76 -4.42 -11.38 10.05
C ILE A 76 -5.05 -10.80 11.31
N ALA A 77 -5.07 -9.49 11.44
CA ALA A 77 -5.67 -8.82 12.58
C ALA A 77 -6.78 -7.87 12.10
N PRO A 78 -8.06 -8.19 12.34
CA PRO A 78 -9.13 -7.26 12.03
C PRO A 78 -9.07 -6.05 12.97
N TYR A 79 -9.32 -4.85 12.44
CA TYR A 79 -9.56 -3.68 13.28
C TYR A 79 -11.01 -3.24 13.18
N HIS A 80 -11.60 -2.96 14.35
CA HIS A 80 -13.00 -2.59 14.48
C HIS A 80 -13.16 -1.08 14.61
N GLN A 81 -12.11 -0.41 15.10
CA GLN A 81 -12.07 1.02 15.32
C GLN A 81 -10.80 1.62 14.73
N LEU A 82 -10.97 2.81 14.15
CA LEU A 82 -9.85 3.66 13.70
C LEU A 82 -10.03 5.03 14.34
N GLU A 83 -9.05 5.44 15.12
CA GLU A 83 -9.05 6.70 15.85
C GLU A 83 -7.96 7.63 15.31
N ALA A 84 -8.31 8.88 15.07
CA ALA A 84 -7.38 9.92 14.66
C ALA A 84 -7.53 11.15 15.56
N TYR A 85 -6.43 11.65 16.13
CA TYR A 85 -6.45 12.77 17.05
C TYR A 85 -5.14 13.56 17.05
N GLU A 86 -5.19 14.81 17.53
CA GLU A 86 -4.02 15.60 17.90
C GLU A 86 -3.91 15.67 19.43
N GLN A 87 -5.04 15.87 20.09
CA GLN A 87 -5.17 15.90 21.56
C GLN A 87 -6.21 14.86 22.01
N PRO A 88 -6.01 14.21 23.17
CA PRO A 88 -6.89 13.12 23.62
C PRO A 88 -8.39 13.47 23.68
N ASN A 89 -8.73 14.76 23.90
CA ASN A 89 -10.11 15.23 24.02
C ASN A 89 -10.75 15.64 22.67
N ASN A 90 -10.02 15.58 21.57
CA ASN A 90 -10.48 15.98 20.24
C ASN A 90 -10.19 14.86 19.24
N THR A 91 -10.93 13.79 19.37
CA THR A 91 -10.76 12.58 18.56
C THR A 91 -11.78 12.51 17.43
N LEU A 92 -11.38 11.93 16.33
CA LEU A 92 -12.25 11.44 15.27
C LEU A 92 -12.19 9.91 15.32
N LEU A 93 -13.24 9.29 15.84
CA LEU A 93 -13.34 7.84 15.97
C LEU A 93 -14.26 7.28 14.90
N PHE A 94 -13.78 6.39 14.08
CA PHE A 94 -14.57 5.58 13.17
C PHE A 94 -14.78 4.20 13.78
N ASP A 95 -16.02 3.74 13.82
CA ASP A 95 -16.42 2.43 14.35
C ASP A 95 -17.12 1.61 13.27
N ARG A 96 -16.85 0.31 13.26
CA ARG A 96 -17.51 -0.66 12.36
C ARG A 96 -19.05 -0.63 12.46
N GLU A 97 -19.57 -0.29 13.63
CA GLU A 97 -21.01 -0.23 13.87
C GLU A 97 -21.67 0.90 13.08
N GLU A 98 -20.97 2.01 12.82
CA GLU A 98 -21.47 3.14 12.03
C GLU A 98 -21.80 2.75 10.59
N VAL A 99 -21.19 1.69 10.09
CA VAL A 99 -21.35 1.15 8.72
C VAL A 99 -21.93 -0.27 8.71
N SER A 100 -22.36 -0.79 9.86
CA SER A 100 -22.94 -2.13 10.02
C SER A 100 -22.04 -3.24 9.45
N GLN A 101 -20.73 -3.15 9.69
CA GLN A 101 -19.74 -4.12 9.24
C GLN A 101 -19.19 -4.94 10.42
N THR A 102 -18.60 -6.09 10.12
CA THR A 102 -17.92 -6.93 11.11
C THR A 102 -16.57 -6.33 11.53
N HIS A 103 -15.93 -5.58 10.64
CA HIS A 103 -14.66 -4.89 10.84
C HIS A 103 -14.49 -3.80 9.77
N LEU A 104 -13.56 -2.88 9.96
CA LEU A 104 -13.23 -1.82 8.99
C LEU A 104 -12.17 -2.26 7.98
N GLY A 105 -11.36 -3.24 8.32
CA GLY A 105 -10.29 -3.81 7.51
C GLY A 105 -9.39 -4.73 8.34
N HIS A 106 -8.29 -5.16 7.74
CA HIS A 106 -7.30 -6.03 8.37
C HIS A 106 -5.91 -5.41 8.32
N LEU A 107 -5.13 -5.60 9.39
CA LEU A 107 -3.70 -5.39 9.38
C LEU A 107 -3.02 -6.69 8.99
N ILE A 108 -2.29 -6.67 7.88
CA ILE A 108 -1.69 -7.86 7.27
C ILE A 108 -0.24 -7.59 6.88
N GLU A 109 0.64 -8.51 7.15
CA GLU A 109 2.03 -8.47 6.72
C GLU A 109 2.12 -8.48 5.18
N ASN A 110 2.91 -7.58 4.60
CA ASN A 110 3.01 -7.43 3.15
C ASN A 110 3.50 -8.72 2.46
N LYS A 111 4.42 -9.45 3.11
CA LYS A 111 4.91 -10.73 2.60
C LYS A 111 3.83 -11.80 2.55
N LEU A 112 2.92 -11.82 3.53
CA LEU A 112 1.80 -12.76 3.53
C LEU A 112 0.82 -12.47 2.38
N ILE A 113 0.52 -11.20 2.12
CA ILE A 113 -0.32 -10.81 0.98
C ILE A 113 0.33 -11.25 -0.34
N GLN A 114 1.61 -10.95 -0.52
CA GLN A 114 2.33 -11.37 -1.72
C GLN A 114 2.35 -12.89 -1.87
N ALA A 115 2.70 -13.62 -0.83
CA ALA A 115 2.78 -15.08 -0.85
C ALA A 115 1.41 -15.73 -1.13
N SER A 116 0.34 -15.22 -0.52
CA SER A 116 -1.03 -15.71 -0.75
C SER A 116 -1.47 -15.53 -2.21
N LEU A 117 -1.09 -14.42 -2.84
CA LEU A 117 -1.32 -14.20 -4.27
C LEU A 117 -0.45 -15.14 -5.13
N TRP A 118 0.84 -15.28 -4.82
CA TRP A 118 1.74 -16.17 -5.58
C TRP A 118 1.32 -17.64 -5.49
N ALA A 119 0.74 -18.07 -4.37
CA ALA A 119 0.21 -19.43 -4.22
C ALA A 119 -0.88 -19.77 -5.24
N GLN A 120 -1.56 -18.76 -5.82
CA GLN A 120 -2.59 -18.95 -6.84
C GLN A 120 -2.01 -19.04 -8.27
N PHE A 121 -0.74 -18.71 -8.49
CA PHE A 121 -0.16 -18.59 -9.84
C PHE A 121 -0.20 -19.89 -10.62
N THR A 122 0.09 -21.03 -9.98
CA THR A 122 0.09 -22.33 -10.63
C THR A 122 -1.28 -22.72 -11.16
N GLU A 123 -2.34 -22.47 -10.38
CA GLU A 123 -3.73 -22.76 -10.78
C GLU A 123 -4.15 -21.95 -12.01
N HIS A 124 -3.63 -20.74 -12.12
CA HIS A 124 -3.95 -19.83 -13.24
C HIS A 124 -2.91 -19.85 -14.37
N SER A 125 -1.95 -20.80 -14.36
CA SER A 125 -0.90 -20.95 -15.36
C SER A 125 -0.10 -19.66 -15.59
N ILE A 126 0.16 -18.90 -14.53
CA ILE A 126 1.01 -17.71 -14.56
C ILE A 126 2.47 -18.14 -14.49
N GLU A 127 3.25 -17.76 -15.48
CA GLU A 127 4.68 -18.00 -15.52
C GLU A 127 5.41 -16.92 -14.72
N VAL A 128 6.39 -17.31 -13.90
CA VAL A 128 7.25 -16.37 -13.18
C VAL A 128 8.68 -16.56 -13.63
N GLU A 129 9.29 -15.49 -14.12
CA GLU A 129 10.69 -15.49 -14.54
C GLU A 129 11.53 -14.57 -13.67
N GLN A 130 12.64 -15.09 -13.18
CA GLN A 130 13.60 -14.29 -12.43
C GLN A 130 14.44 -13.43 -13.39
N VAL A 131 14.42 -12.11 -13.18
CA VAL A 131 15.28 -11.16 -13.89
C VAL A 131 16.34 -10.61 -12.92
N LYS A 132 17.63 -10.84 -13.25
CA LYS A 132 18.74 -10.48 -12.36
C LYS A 132 19.32 -9.08 -12.65
N SER A 133 19.17 -8.61 -13.88
CA SER A 133 19.64 -7.31 -14.34
C SER A 133 18.52 -6.28 -14.43
N ALA A 134 18.87 -5.06 -14.71
CA ALA A 134 17.92 -4.02 -15.09
C ALA A 134 17.50 -4.19 -16.57
N PRO A 135 16.28 -3.84 -16.94
CA PRO A 135 15.92 -3.76 -18.35
C PRO A 135 16.71 -2.65 -19.04
N VAL A 136 17.10 -2.88 -20.31
CA VAL A 136 18.01 -1.99 -21.05
C VAL A 136 17.31 -1.19 -22.13
N ALA A 137 16.22 -1.70 -22.71
CA ALA A 137 15.47 -1.01 -23.74
C ALA A 137 13.99 -1.42 -23.76
N LEU A 138 13.16 -0.52 -24.28
CA LEU A 138 11.74 -0.74 -24.51
C LEU A 138 11.41 -0.33 -25.93
N GLU A 139 10.97 -1.27 -26.75
CA GLU A 139 10.58 -1.05 -28.14
C GLU A 139 9.08 -1.25 -28.30
N GLN A 140 8.42 -0.33 -29.00
CA GLN A 140 6.98 -0.41 -29.23
C GLN A 140 6.67 -0.38 -30.72
N ASN A 141 5.77 -1.28 -31.14
CA ASN A 141 5.16 -1.32 -32.45
C ASN A 141 3.63 -1.11 -32.32
N ILE A 142 2.93 -1.10 -33.42
CA ILE A 142 1.46 -0.95 -33.45
C ILE A 142 0.79 -2.08 -32.67
N ASP A 143 1.25 -3.32 -32.84
CA ASP A 143 0.59 -4.53 -32.33
C ASP A 143 1.35 -5.22 -31.19
N SER A 144 2.52 -4.73 -30.83
CA SER A 144 3.35 -5.36 -29.80
C SER A 144 4.28 -4.37 -29.09
N ILE A 145 4.75 -4.79 -27.93
CA ILE A 145 5.76 -4.11 -27.13
C ILE A 145 6.81 -5.13 -26.70
N THR A 146 8.09 -4.77 -26.77
CA THR A 146 9.20 -5.65 -26.40
C THR A 146 10.06 -5.00 -25.34
N LEU A 147 10.27 -5.70 -24.24
CA LEU A 147 11.18 -5.31 -23.15
C LEU A 147 12.47 -6.11 -23.26
N HIS A 148 13.59 -5.41 -23.36
CA HIS A 148 14.92 -6.01 -23.50
C HIS A 148 15.67 -5.98 -22.18
N TYR A 149 16.25 -7.12 -21.84
CA TYR A 149 17.32 -7.30 -20.86
C TYR A 149 18.61 -7.62 -21.62
N GLU A 150 19.75 -7.67 -20.95
CA GLU A 150 21.03 -7.96 -21.62
C GLU A 150 21.06 -9.31 -22.32
N ASP A 151 20.41 -10.31 -21.76
CA ASP A 151 20.44 -11.72 -22.18
C ASP A 151 19.11 -12.22 -22.78
N LYS A 152 18.02 -11.48 -22.63
CA LYS A 152 16.69 -11.91 -23.05
C LYS A 152 15.77 -10.75 -23.43
N ALA A 153 14.85 -11.00 -24.35
CA ALA A 153 13.80 -10.07 -24.69
C ALA A 153 12.40 -10.70 -24.50
N TYR A 154 11.46 -9.90 -24.03
CA TYR A 154 10.07 -10.30 -23.77
C TYR A 154 9.13 -9.50 -24.63
N GLN A 155 8.53 -10.16 -25.62
CA GLN A 155 7.52 -9.55 -26.50
C GLN A 155 6.12 -9.87 -25.99
N ALA A 156 5.27 -8.84 -25.91
CA ALA A 156 3.91 -8.91 -25.40
C ALA A 156 2.96 -8.00 -26.18
N ASP A 157 1.66 -8.20 -25.99
CA ASP A 157 0.62 -7.28 -26.46
C ASP A 157 0.48 -6.08 -25.49
N LEU A 158 0.82 -6.30 -24.21
CA LEU A 158 0.78 -5.29 -23.15
C LEU A 158 1.91 -5.55 -22.14
N ILE A 159 2.61 -4.49 -21.73
CA ILE A 159 3.49 -4.50 -20.56
C ILE A 159 2.87 -3.66 -19.45
N ILE A 160 2.84 -4.24 -18.25
CA ILE A 160 2.37 -3.58 -17.04
C ILE A 160 3.55 -3.38 -16.10
N ALA A 161 3.88 -2.13 -15.81
CA ALA A 161 4.90 -1.78 -14.84
C ALA A 161 4.30 -1.72 -13.43
N ALA A 162 4.69 -2.68 -12.58
CA ALA A 162 4.37 -2.79 -11.16
C ALA A 162 5.65 -2.87 -10.31
N ASP A 163 6.77 -2.32 -10.83
CA ASP A 163 8.13 -2.41 -10.31
C ASP A 163 8.45 -1.35 -9.23
N GLY A 164 7.40 -0.76 -8.64
CA GLY A 164 7.50 0.10 -7.47
C GLY A 164 7.90 1.55 -7.75
N GLY A 165 8.07 2.34 -6.68
CA GLY A 165 8.27 3.80 -6.79
C GLY A 165 9.52 4.23 -7.57
N ARG A 166 10.55 3.36 -7.64
CA ARG A 166 11.75 3.56 -8.45
C ARG A 166 11.67 2.86 -9.80
N SER A 167 10.47 2.75 -10.37
CA SER A 167 10.18 2.03 -11.61
C SER A 167 11.22 2.32 -12.72
N GLN A 168 11.91 1.27 -13.13
CA GLN A 168 12.86 1.31 -14.25
C GLN A 168 12.13 1.33 -15.59
N ILE A 169 10.99 0.65 -15.67
CA ILE A 169 10.13 0.63 -16.85
C ILE A 169 9.60 2.04 -17.15
N ARG A 170 9.12 2.74 -16.11
CA ARG A 170 8.68 4.15 -16.24
C ARG A 170 9.80 5.03 -16.77
N GLN A 171 11.03 4.85 -16.26
CA GLN A 171 12.21 5.63 -16.69
C GLN A 171 12.58 5.33 -18.15
N LEU A 172 12.62 4.05 -18.56
CA LEU A 172 12.87 3.65 -19.95
C LEU A 172 11.84 4.21 -20.93
N ALA A 173 10.58 4.30 -20.50
CA ALA A 173 9.51 4.91 -21.29
C ALA A 173 9.58 6.45 -21.34
N GLY A 174 10.52 7.07 -20.65
CA GLY A 174 10.62 8.54 -20.56
C GLY A 174 9.46 9.21 -19.83
N ILE A 175 8.71 8.46 -19.02
CA ILE A 175 7.58 9.00 -18.25
C ILE A 175 8.11 9.71 -17.01
N GLY A 176 7.99 11.04 -17.00
CA GLY A 176 8.38 11.88 -15.88
C GLY A 176 7.45 11.72 -14.68
N VAL A 177 7.93 12.17 -13.51
CA VAL A 177 7.15 12.23 -12.26
C VAL A 177 7.13 13.64 -11.70
N THR A 178 6.03 14.01 -11.06
CA THR A 178 5.91 15.21 -10.22
C THR A 178 5.88 14.76 -8.76
N GLY A 179 6.76 15.31 -7.93
CA GLY A 179 6.83 14.90 -6.53
C GLY A 179 8.01 15.49 -5.79
N TRP A 180 8.15 15.08 -4.53
CA TRP A 180 9.24 15.49 -3.64
C TRP A 180 9.53 14.41 -2.61
N GLN A 181 10.67 14.52 -1.96
CA GLN A 181 10.99 13.77 -0.75
C GLN A 181 10.70 14.63 0.47
N TYR A 182 10.13 14.02 1.50
CA TYR A 182 9.95 14.69 2.78
C TYR A 182 11.27 14.70 3.57
N GLN A 183 11.46 15.72 4.40
CA GLN A 183 12.59 15.76 5.35
C GLN A 183 12.40 14.74 6.47
N GLN A 184 11.17 14.39 6.77
CA GLN A 184 10.83 13.35 7.72
C GLN A 184 11.04 11.96 7.11
N ALA A 185 11.31 11.00 7.98
CA ALA A 185 11.28 9.58 7.69
C ALA A 185 10.22 8.89 8.56
N CYS A 186 9.98 7.63 8.31
CA CYS A 186 9.11 6.78 9.11
C CYS A 186 9.92 5.64 9.70
N MET A 187 9.81 5.41 11.00
CA MET A 187 10.32 4.21 11.65
C MET A 187 9.14 3.29 11.96
N GLY A 188 9.18 2.07 11.43
CA GLY A 188 8.35 0.97 11.89
C GLY A 188 9.05 0.26 13.04
N ILE A 189 8.31 -0.08 14.09
CA ILE A 189 8.83 -0.77 15.27
C ILE A 189 7.88 -1.90 15.61
N LEU A 190 8.34 -3.13 15.40
CA LEU A 190 7.60 -4.32 15.83
C LEU A 190 7.80 -4.50 17.33
N ILE A 191 6.70 -4.57 18.07
CA ILE A 191 6.68 -4.82 19.50
C ILE A 191 5.89 -6.09 19.80
N LYS A 192 6.29 -6.76 20.89
CA LYS A 192 5.54 -7.84 21.50
C LYS A 192 4.90 -7.34 22.79
N LEU A 193 3.57 -7.31 22.81
CA LEU A 193 2.76 -6.78 23.90
C LEU A 193 2.44 -7.83 24.96
N ASP A 194 2.42 -7.41 26.21
CA ASP A 194 1.79 -8.16 27.30
C ASP A 194 0.35 -7.65 27.47
N ALA A 195 -0.49 -7.97 26.49
CA ALA A 195 -1.89 -7.56 26.45
C ALA A 195 -2.69 -8.54 25.58
N PRO A 196 -4.02 -8.64 25.79
CA PRO A 196 -4.90 -9.42 24.92
C PRO A 196 -4.95 -8.80 23.51
N GLN A 197 -5.59 -9.53 22.56
CA GLN A 197 -5.80 -9.03 21.20
C GLN A 197 -6.46 -7.65 21.19
N GLN A 198 -5.86 -6.72 20.46
CA GLN A 198 -6.36 -5.38 20.26
C GLN A 198 -7.10 -5.27 18.93
N TYR A 199 -8.16 -4.46 18.88
CA TYR A 199 -9.01 -4.24 17.70
C TYR A 199 -9.15 -2.76 17.34
N LYS A 200 -8.50 -1.86 18.09
CA LYS A 200 -8.46 -0.43 17.80
C LYS A 200 -7.09 -0.05 17.25
N THR A 201 -7.05 0.46 16.04
CA THR A 201 -5.89 1.17 15.51
C THR A 201 -6.06 2.66 15.74
N TRP A 202 -4.96 3.36 16.03
CA TRP A 202 -5.01 4.80 16.23
C TRP A 202 -3.81 5.51 15.65
N GLN A 203 -4.02 6.77 15.29
CA GLN A 203 -2.99 7.68 14.82
C GLN A 203 -3.09 9.02 15.55
N GLN A 204 -2.00 9.43 16.19
CA GLN A 204 -1.88 10.74 16.79
C GLN A 204 -1.07 11.66 15.89
N PHE A 205 -1.64 12.79 15.53
CA PHE A 205 -0.93 13.85 14.80
C PHE A 205 -0.10 14.67 15.76
N LYS A 206 1.19 14.83 15.45
CA LYS A 206 2.14 15.67 16.19
C LYS A 206 2.84 16.62 15.21
N PRO A 207 3.28 17.81 15.64
CA PRO A 207 4.03 18.73 14.77
C PRO A 207 5.32 18.12 14.22
N SER A 208 5.97 17.23 14.98
CA SER A 208 7.17 16.51 14.57
C SER A 208 6.91 15.37 13.58
N GLY A 209 5.64 15.04 13.32
CA GLY A 209 5.17 13.93 12.53
C GLY A 209 4.24 13.00 13.32
N PRO A 210 3.32 12.33 12.65
CA PRO A 210 2.37 11.45 13.32
C PRO A 210 3.05 10.22 13.93
N ILE A 211 2.38 9.68 14.94
CA ILE A 211 2.66 8.34 15.49
C ILE A 211 1.40 7.50 15.37
N ALA A 212 1.57 6.18 15.19
CA ALA A 212 0.42 5.28 15.10
C ALA A 212 0.68 3.94 15.78
N PHE A 213 -0.40 3.32 16.23
CA PHE A 213 -0.45 1.98 16.77
C PHE A 213 -1.27 1.09 15.85
N LEU A 214 -0.64 0.04 15.34
CA LEU A 214 -1.24 -0.93 14.43
C LEU A 214 -1.27 -2.29 15.11
N PRO A 215 -2.40 -2.73 15.69
CA PRO A 215 -2.50 -4.02 16.33
C PRO A 215 -2.41 -5.14 15.29
N MET A 216 -1.46 -6.03 15.46
CA MET A 216 -1.33 -7.25 14.69
C MET A 216 -1.97 -8.41 15.44
N GLN A 217 -1.88 -9.62 14.92
CA GLN A 217 -2.29 -10.80 15.70
C GLN A 217 -1.47 -10.88 16.99
N ALA A 218 -2.19 -11.00 18.12
CA ALA A 218 -1.54 -11.07 19.43
C ALA A 218 -0.46 -12.15 19.47
N PRO A 219 0.65 -11.89 20.13
CA PRO A 219 0.92 -10.73 21.01
C PRO A 219 1.60 -9.53 20.34
N TYR A 220 1.53 -9.38 19.01
CA TYR A 220 2.30 -8.39 18.28
C TYR A 220 1.52 -7.14 17.94
N ALA A 221 2.24 -6.00 17.83
CA ALA A 221 1.78 -4.77 17.22
C ALA A 221 2.93 -4.06 16.50
N ASN A 222 2.60 -3.18 15.57
CA ASN A 222 3.57 -2.33 14.90
C ASN A 222 3.33 -0.87 15.29
N LEU A 223 4.36 -0.21 15.80
CA LEU A 223 4.36 1.23 16.04
C LEU A 223 4.94 1.92 14.82
N ILE A 224 4.27 2.97 14.40
CA ILE A 224 4.71 3.82 13.29
C ILE A 224 5.09 5.17 13.87
N TRP A 225 6.34 5.58 13.66
CA TRP A 225 6.89 6.81 14.19
C TRP A 225 7.46 7.69 13.08
N TYR A 226 6.79 8.80 12.80
CA TYR A 226 7.30 9.82 11.89
C TYR A 226 8.08 10.87 12.67
N GLN A 227 9.25 11.21 12.18
CA GLN A 227 10.09 12.23 12.79
C GLN A 227 11.13 12.72 11.75
N ASP A 228 11.87 13.77 12.08
CA ASP A 228 13.07 14.17 11.34
C ASP A 228 13.99 12.97 11.07
N GLY A 229 14.48 12.86 9.84
CA GLY A 229 15.24 11.70 9.38
C GLY A 229 16.54 11.48 10.17
N ALA A 230 17.24 12.55 10.57
CA ALA A 230 18.46 12.44 11.35
C ALA A 230 18.18 11.94 12.77
N LYS A 231 17.08 12.39 13.37
CA LYS A 231 16.65 11.92 14.69
C LYS A 231 16.30 10.43 14.67
N LEU A 232 15.53 9.97 13.68
CA LEU A 232 15.21 8.54 13.54
C LEU A 232 16.45 7.69 13.23
N ALA A 233 17.38 8.19 12.44
CA ALA A 233 18.65 7.49 12.19
C ALA A 233 19.45 7.30 13.50
N SER A 234 19.43 8.29 14.41
CA SER A 234 20.00 8.15 15.73
C SER A 234 19.29 7.06 16.56
N LEU A 235 17.96 7.05 16.57
CA LEU A 235 17.17 6.03 17.29
C LEU A 235 17.40 4.61 16.75
N GLN A 236 17.74 4.48 15.47
CA GLN A 236 18.06 3.17 14.89
C GLN A 236 19.32 2.55 15.50
N SER A 237 20.25 3.34 16.04
CA SER A 237 21.46 2.84 16.71
C SER A 237 21.22 2.44 18.16
N PHE A 238 20.08 2.79 18.79
CA PHE A 238 19.77 2.48 20.16
C PHE A 238 19.59 0.97 20.38
N SER A 239 19.85 0.49 21.60
CA SER A 239 19.39 -0.84 22.00
C SER A 239 17.86 -0.93 22.06
N ASN A 240 17.32 -2.13 22.14
CA ASN A 240 15.87 -2.32 22.26
C ASN A 240 15.32 -1.69 23.54
N GLU A 241 16.08 -1.77 24.64
CA GLU A 241 15.74 -1.17 25.94
C GLU A 241 15.74 0.36 25.85
N GLN A 242 16.78 0.96 25.28
CA GLN A 242 16.85 2.41 25.08
C GLN A 242 15.73 2.92 24.16
N LEU A 243 15.40 2.15 23.12
CA LEU A 243 14.28 2.50 22.23
C LEU A 243 12.93 2.37 22.96
N LYS A 244 12.77 1.36 23.84
CA LYS A 244 11.57 1.23 24.70
C LYS A 244 11.36 2.46 25.58
N GLU A 245 12.41 2.99 26.19
CA GLU A 245 12.33 4.22 26.98
C GLU A 245 11.82 5.39 26.13
N GLN A 246 12.36 5.55 24.94
CA GLN A 246 11.91 6.60 24.01
C GLN A 246 10.46 6.40 23.54
N ILE A 247 10.03 5.15 23.35
CA ILE A 247 8.63 4.85 23.00
C ILE A 247 7.71 5.26 24.15
N LEU A 248 8.04 4.93 25.39
CA LEU A 248 7.23 5.27 26.57
C LEU A 248 7.09 6.79 26.77
N GLU A 249 8.08 7.58 26.37
CA GLU A 249 8.00 9.05 26.39
C GLU A 249 7.10 9.65 25.30
N HIS A 250 6.87 8.92 24.20
CA HIS A 250 6.21 9.47 23.03
C HIS A 250 4.84 8.84 22.72
N PHE A 251 4.63 7.57 23.10
CA PHE A 251 3.40 6.81 22.87
C PHE A 251 2.68 6.60 24.22
N PHE A 252 1.68 7.44 24.50
CA PHE A 252 1.04 7.50 25.83
C PHE A 252 -0.06 6.45 26.06
N GLU A 253 -0.57 5.79 25.00
CA GLU A 253 -1.76 4.93 25.07
C GLU A 253 -1.47 3.49 24.58
N LEU A 254 -0.38 2.90 25.04
CA LEU A 254 -0.13 1.48 24.74
C LEU A 254 -0.90 0.60 25.74
N PRO A 255 -1.49 -0.53 25.26
CA PRO A 255 -2.44 -1.31 26.06
C PRO A 255 -1.80 -2.18 27.17
N GLY A 256 -0.47 -2.22 27.24
CA GLY A 256 0.27 -3.00 28.24
C GLY A 256 1.78 -2.80 28.14
N ASP A 257 2.53 -3.52 28.93
CA ASP A 257 4.00 -3.55 28.78
C ASP A 257 4.39 -4.30 27.50
N PHE A 258 5.61 -4.07 27.01
CA PHE A 258 6.05 -4.62 25.73
C PHE A 258 7.56 -4.80 25.66
N THR A 259 8.01 -5.63 24.72
CA THR A 259 9.40 -5.71 24.25
C THR A 259 9.51 -5.24 22.82
N VAL A 260 10.61 -4.58 22.46
CA VAL A 260 10.93 -4.23 21.08
C VAL A 260 11.58 -5.44 20.41
N GLU A 261 11.01 -5.89 19.30
CA GLU A 261 11.49 -7.06 18.54
C GLU A 261 12.32 -6.66 17.32
N GLN A 262 11.83 -5.71 16.54
CA GLN A 262 12.46 -5.24 15.31
C GLN A 262 12.21 -3.75 15.12
N LYS A 263 13.08 -3.09 14.35
CA LYS A 263 12.92 -1.71 13.90
C LYS A 263 13.47 -1.54 12.49
N ALA A 264 12.82 -0.70 11.69
CA ALA A 264 13.28 -0.38 10.34
C ALA A 264 12.91 1.06 9.97
N LEU A 265 13.80 1.72 9.21
CA LEU A 265 13.55 3.06 8.68
C LEU A 265 13.04 2.98 7.24
N PHE A 266 12.07 3.83 6.94
CA PHE A 266 11.49 3.97 5.61
C PHE A 266 11.55 5.44 5.19
N PRO A 267 12.22 5.76 4.06
CA PRO A 267 12.17 7.11 3.51
C PRO A 267 10.74 7.42 3.04
N LEU A 268 10.33 8.67 3.23
CA LEU A 268 9.04 9.15 2.76
C LEU A 268 9.21 9.89 1.44
N ALA A 269 8.45 9.49 0.45
CA ALA A 269 8.42 10.13 -0.85
C ALA A 269 6.98 10.29 -1.34
N ARG A 270 6.75 11.36 -2.09
CA ARG A 270 5.55 11.56 -2.87
C ARG A 270 5.95 11.65 -4.33
N GLN A 271 5.43 10.76 -5.15
CA GLN A 271 5.65 10.78 -6.60
C GLN A 271 4.35 10.47 -7.32
N HIS A 272 4.07 11.20 -8.38
CA HIS A 272 2.94 11.00 -9.26
C HIS A 272 3.42 11.03 -10.70
N ALA A 273 3.23 9.94 -11.45
CA ALA A 273 3.60 9.88 -12.84
C ALA A 273 2.78 10.87 -13.67
N ASN A 274 3.44 11.57 -14.59
CA ASN A 274 2.79 12.58 -15.41
C ASN A 274 1.76 11.98 -16.37
N GLN A 275 1.93 10.70 -16.71
CA GLN A 275 0.96 9.87 -17.42
C GLN A 275 1.06 8.42 -16.92
N TYR A 276 -0.03 7.65 -17.00
CA TYR A 276 -0.07 6.26 -16.56
C TYR A 276 0.07 5.27 -17.71
N SER A 277 -0.07 5.72 -18.95
CA SER A 277 0.02 4.85 -20.12
C SER A 277 0.74 5.53 -21.28
N GLN A 278 1.50 4.75 -22.04
CA GLN A 278 2.20 5.17 -23.25
C GLN A 278 2.26 4.03 -24.26
N GLY A 279 1.51 4.15 -25.37
CA GLY A 279 1.38 3.05 -26.31
C GLY A 279 0.80 1.82 -25.63
N ARG A 280 1.54 0.70 -25.65
CA ARG A 280 1.20 -0.59 -25.06
C ARG A 280 1.83 -0.82 -23.67
N LEU A 281 2.24 0.26 -23.01
CA LEU A 281 2.74 0.26 -21.63
C LEU A 281 1.74 0.94 -20.71
N VAL A 282 1.54 0.36 -19.51
CA VAL A 282 0.75 0.95 -18.44
C VAL A 282 1.43 0.78 -17.07
N LEU A 283 1.30 1.80 -16.21
CA LEU A 283 1.83 1.83 -14.84
C LEU A 283 0.70 1.56 -13.84
N VAL A 284 0.99 0.78 -12.80
CA VAL A 284 0.06 0.51 -11.68
C VAL A 284 0.79 0.62 -10.33
N GLY A 285 0.05 0.94 -9.28
CA GLY A 285 0.57 1.06 -7.93
C GLY A 285 1.69 2.09 -7.81
N ASP A 286 2.71 1.79 -7.02
CA ASP A 286 3.81 2.73 -6.74
C ASP A 286 4.60 3.13 -8.00
N ALA A 287 4.58 2.35 -9.07
CA ALA A 287 5.16 2.73 -10.36
C ALA A 287 4.45 3.96 -10.97
N ALA A 288 3.15 4.09 -10.74
CA ALA A 288 2.33 5.23 -11.17
C ALA A 288 2.26 6.33 -10.10
N HIS A 289 2.14 5.97 -8.83
CA HIS A 289 1.96 6.91 -7.72
C HIS A 289 2.51 6.35 -6.41
N THR A 290 3.45 7.04 -5.81
CA THR A 290 3.93 6.77 -4.45
C THR A 290 3.35 7.84 -3.54
N ILE A 291 2.63 7.43 -2.50
CA ILE A 291 2.01 8.36 -1.54
C ILE A 291 2.73 8.32 -0.20
N ASN A 292 2.59 9.39 0.58
CA ASN A 292 2.93 9.34 2.00
C ASN A 292 2.04 8.27 2.67
N PRO A 293 2.62 7.26 3.35
CA PRO A 293 1.86 6.13 3.90
C PRO A 293 0.99 6.47 5.12
N LEU A 294 0.63 7.75 5.31
CA LEU A 294 -0.38 8.16 6.29
C LEU A 294 -1.64 7.28 6.11
N ALA A 295 -2.12 6.73 7.20
CA ALA A 295 -3.27 5.83 7.23
C ALA A 295 -3.16 4.53 6.37
N GLY A 296 -1.95 4.12 5.94
CA GLY A 296 -1.73 2.83 5.27
C GLY A 296 -2.43 2.67 3.90
N GLN A 297 -2.68 3.77 3.17
CA GLN A 297 -3.49 3.75 1.94
C GLN A 297 -2.74 3.33 0.67
N GLY A 298 -1.41 3.24 0.68
CA GLY A 298 -0.61 3.03 -0.55
C GLY A 298 -1.02 1.79 -1.33
N VAL A 299 -1.03 0.62 -0.70
CA VAL A 299 -1.38 -0.63 -1.36
C VAL A 299 -2.85 -0.68 -1.79
N ASN A 300 -3.76 -0.06 -1.02
CA ASN A 300 -5.19 -0.02 -1.36
C ASN A 300 -5.44 0.77 -2.65
N LEU A 301 -4.70 1.86 -2.90
CA LEU A 301 -4.76 2.58 -4.17
C LEU A 301 -4.25 1.71 -5.33
N GLY A 302 -3.18 0.94 -5.11
CA GLY A 302 -2.67 -0.01 -6.09
C GLY A 302 -3.68 -1.11 -6.42
N PHE A 303 -4.42 -1.63 -5.44
CA PHE A 303 -5.49 -2.60 -5.69
C PHE A 303 -6.70 -1.97 -6.42
N LYS A 304 -7.01 -0.70 -6.18
CA LYS A 304 -7.98 0.04 -7.00
C LYS A 304 -7.50 0.20 -8.45
N ASP A 305 -6.18 0.37 -8.67
CA ASP A 305 -5.62 0.40 -10.02
C ASP A 305 -5.79 -0.96 -10.72
N VAL A 306 -5.54 -2.07 -10.00
CA VAL A 306 -5.75 -3.44 -10.52
C VAL A 306 -7.19 -3.62 -10.99
N ALA A 307 -8.17 -3.30 -10.16
CA ALA A 307 -9.58 -3.45 -10.52
C ALA A 307 -9.97 -2.55 -11.71
N ALA A 308 -9.54 -1.29 -11.69
CA ALA A 308 -9.89 -0.33 -12.74
C ALA A 308 -9.25 -0.67 -14.09
N LEU A 309 -7.99 -1.12 -14.10
CA LEU A 309 -7.32 -1.54 -15.33
C LEU A 309 -7.97 -2.80 -15.89
N ALA A 310 -8.20 -3.81 -15.06
CA ALA A 310 -8.86 -5.04 -15.47
C ALA A 310 -10.26 -4.79 -16.08
N GLU A 311 -11.05 -3.91 -15.46
CA GLU A 311 -12.37 -3.51 -15.98
C GLU A 311 -12.27 -2.85 -17.36
N CYS A 312 -11.26 -2.00 -17.58
CA CYS A 312 -11.05 -1.37 -18.88
C CYS A 312 -10.59 -2.36 -19.97
N LEU A 313 -9.95 -3.46 -19.58
CA LEU A 313 -9.38 -4.46 -20.49
C LEU A 313 -10.32 -5.66 -20.77
N GLU A 314 -11.27 -5.94 -19.86
CA GLU A 314 -12.11 -7.15 -19.90
C GLU A 314 -12.86 -7.36 -21.23
N PRO A 315 -13.45 -6.31 -21.85
CA PRO A 315 -14.25 -6.51 -23.08
C PRO A 315 -13.41 -6.56 -24.37
N LEU A 316 -12.07 -6.55 -24.29
CA LEU A 316 -11.23 -6.28 -25.45
C LEU A 316 -10.55 -7.53 -26.02
N GLU A 317 -10.53 -7.62 -27.36
CA GLU A 317 -9.70 -8.59 -28.08
C GLU A 317 -8.20 -8.21 -28.03
N ASP A 318 -7.88 -6.91 -27.97
CA ASP A 318 -6.51 -6.36 -27.81
C ASP A 318 -6.37 -5.62 -26.49
N MET A 319 -5.73 -6.26 -25.50
CA MET A 319 -5.43 -5.65 -24.21
C MET A 319 -4.40 -4.52 -24.28
N GLY A 320 -3.62 -4.41 -25.37
CA GLY A 320 -2.70 -3.30 -25.63
C GLY A 320 -3.37 -2.05 -26.18
N SER A 321 -4.70 -2.03 -26.33
CA SER A 321 -5.46 -0.90 -26.87
C SER A 321 -5.18 0.42 -26.15
N THR A 322 -4.58 1.36 -26.86
CA THR A 322 -4.27 2.70 -26.33
C THR A 322 -5.52 3.42 -25.79
N GLN A 323 -6.69 3.18 -26.40
CA GLN A 323 -7.96 3.77 -25.96
C GLN A 323 -8.35 3.27 -24.55
N ALA A 324 -8.22 1.96 -24.31
CA ALA A 324 -8.52 1.36 -23.01
C ALA A 324 -7.53 1.81 -21.91
N LEU A 325 -6.24 1.84 -22.25
CA LEU A 325 -5.21 2.30 -21.33
C LEU A 325 -5.40 3.79 -20.96
N LYS A 326 -5.83 4.62 -21.90
CA LYS A 326 -6.19 6.02 -21.64
C LYS A 326 -7.50 6.15 -20.85
N ALA A 327 -8.44 5.23 -20.98
CA ALA A 327 -9.64 5.19 -20.14
C ALA A 327 -9.28 4.88 -18.68
N TYR A 328 -8.42 3.89 -18.44
CA TYR A 328 -7.85 3.60 -17.13
C TYR A 328 -7.13 4.81 -16.55
N GLU A 329 -6.23 5.44 -17.29
CA GLU A 329 -5.50 6.63 -16.84
C GLU A 329 -6.45 7.74 -16.38
N ARG A 330 -7.49 8.05 -17.18
CA ARG A 330 -8.50 9.08 -16.82
C ARG A 330 -9.26 8.71 -15.54
N LYS A 331 -9.61 7.41 -15.38
CA LYS A 331 -10.34 6.92 -14.21
C LYS A 331 -9.52 7.01 -12.93
N ARG A 332 -8.22 6.68 -12.99
CA ARG A 332 -7.40 6.53 -11.80
C ARG A 332 -6.54 7.73 -11.45
N ARG A 333 -6.01 8.44 -12.46
CA ARG A 333 -5.05 9.52 -12.22
C ARG A 333 -5.64 10.68 -11.41
N GLY A 334 -6.89 11.03 -11.66
CA GLY A 334 -7.61 12.06 -10.91
C GLY A 334 -7.85 11.66 -9.45
N ASP A 335 -8.33 10.43 -9.23
CA ASP A 335 -8.61 9.89 -7.89
C ASP A 335 -7.34 9.78 -7.05
N ASN A 336 -6.27 9.24 -7.66
CA ASN A 336 -4.99 9.11 -6.97
C ASN A 336 -4.41 10.49 -6.62
N LEU A 337 -4.49 11.47 -7.52
CA LEU A 337 -4.05 12.83 -7.23
C LEU A 337 -4.86 13.49 -6.10
N ALA A 338 -6.18 13.29 -6.08
CA ALA A 338 -7.04 13.79 -5.01
C ALA A 338 -6.67 13.18 -3.66
N MET A 339 -6.47 11.86 -3.59
CA MET A 339 -6.03 11.17 -2.37
C MET A 339 -4.65 11.67 -1.90
N MET A 340 -3.69 11.79 -2.82
CA MET A 340 -2.36 12.32 -2.53
C MET A 340 -2.44 13.74 -1.96
N SER A 341 -3.26 14.60 -2.56
CA SER A 341 -3.44 15.99 -2.11
C SER A 341 -4.12 16.07 -0.74
N MET A 342 -5.04 15.15 -0.45
CA MET A 342 -5.65 15.04 0.88
C MET A 342 -4.61 14.62 1.93
N MET A 343 -3.75 13.64 1.63
CA MET A 343 -2.66 13.24 2.54
C MET A 343 -1.67 14.38 2.77
N ASP A 344 -1.32 15.13 1.73
CA ASP A 344 -0.47 16.32 1.85
C ASP A 344 -1.12 17.39 2.71
N ALA A 345 -2.42 17.65 2.53
CA ALA A 345 -3.17 18.60 3.34
C ALA A 345 -3.19 18.21 4.83
N CYS A 346 -3.39 16.91 5.13
CA CYS A 346 -3.27 16.39 6.49
C CYS A 346 -1.84 16.59 7.01
N TYR A 347 -0.83 16.20 6.24
CA TYR A 347 0.57 16.34 6.65
C TYR A 347 0.92 17.80 6.98
N PHE A 348 0.72 18.74 6.07
CA PHE A 348 1.03 20.15 6.28
C PHE A 348 0.11 20.82 7.31
N GLY A 349 -1.15 20.40 7.37
CA GLY A 349 -2.12 20.91 8.32
C GLY A 349 -1.74 20.63 9.77
N PHE A 350 -1.14 19.46 10.05
CA PHE A 350 -0.77 19.05 11.40
C PHE A 350 0.71 19.25 11.75
N SER A 351 1.57 19.59 10.79
CA SER A 351 3.03 19.77 11.01
C SER A 351 3.43 21.17 11.48
N ASN A 352 2.56 21.88 12.20
CA ASN A 352 2.85 23.21 12.75
C ASN A 352 2.26 23.40 14.15
N GLU A 353 2.82 24.38 14.91
CA GLU A 353 2.39 24.72 16.27
C GLU A 353 1.65 26.06 16.35
N VAL A 354 1.23 26.61 15.22
CA VAL A 354 0.53 27.91 15.15
C VAL A 354 -0.81 27.81 15.88
N ALA A 355 -0.94 28.49 17.02
CA ALA A 355 -2.09 28.36 17.91
C ALA A 355 -3.47 28.52 17.26
N PRO A 356 -3.74 29.53 16.39
CA PRO A 356 -5.03 29.63 15.69
C PRO A 356 -5.31 28.41 14.79
N LEU A 357 -4.29 27.89 14.08
CA LEU A 357 -4.45 26.71 13.24
C LEU A 357 -4.68 25.45 14.05
N LYS A 358 -4.02 25.34 15.21
CA LYS A 358 -4.23 24.24 16.16
C LYS A 358 -5.66 24.20 16.68
N LEU A 359 -6.23 25.33 17.06
CA LEU A 359 -7.62 25.45 17.47
C LEU A 359 -8.57 25.09 16.34
N LEU A 360 -8.31 25.59 15.14
CA LEU A 360 -9.15 25.32 13.97
C LEU A 360 -9.17 23.81 13.63
N ARG A 361 -8.02 23.15 13.51
CA ARG A 361 -7.94 21.72 13.14
C ARG A 361 -8.53 20.80 14.21
N ASN A 362 -8.32 21.11 15.51
CA ASN A 362 -8.98 20.37 16.58
C ASN A 362 -10.50 20.58 16.58
N GLY A 363 -10.97 21.78 16.27
CA GLY A 363 -12.38 22.05 16.04
C GLY A 363 -12.95 21.27 14.87
N VAL A 364 -12.21 21.19 13.75
CA VAL A 364 -12.59 20.40 12.57
C VAL A 364 -12.69 18.90 12.91
N LEU A 365 -11.72 18.32 13.64
CA LEU A 365 -11.80 16.92 14.08
C LEU A 365 -13.04 16.64 14.91
N LYS A 366 -13.35 17.51 15.88
CA LYS A 366 -14.53 17.38 16.74
C LYS A 366 -15.84 17.51 15.95
N ILE A 367 -15.91 18.47 15.03
CA ILE A 367 -17.08 18.65 14.14
C ILE A 367 -17.22 17.45 13.20
N ALA A 368 -16.12 16.94 12.64
CA ALA A 368 -16.11 15.78 11.77
C ALA A 368 -16.61 14.51 12.51
N ASP A 369 -16.23 14.35 13.78
CA ASP A 369 -16.71 13.24 14.59
C ASP A 369 -18.23 13.28 14.82
N GLN A 370 -18.82 14.49 14.93
CA GLN A 370 -20.25 14.71 15.13
C GLN A 370 -21.04 14.84 13.82
N ALA A 371 -20.38 14.77 12.67
CA ALA A 371 -20.98 15.08 11.38
C ALA A 371 -21.96 13.99 10.84
N GLY A 372 -22.25 12.94 11.61
CA GLY A 372 -23.25 11.92 11.27
C GLY A 372 -23.13 11.34 9.86
N PRO A 373 -24.06 11.65 8.92
CA PRO A 373 -24.04 11.09 7.57
C PRO A 373 -22.78 11.44 6.76
N LEU A 374 -22.17 12.60 6.99
CA LEU A 374 -20.94 13.00 6.31
C LEU A 374 -19.75 12.18 6.82
N LYS A 375 -19.63 11.96 8.13
CA LYS A 375 -18.63 11.08 8.73
C LYS A 375 -18.73 9.67 8.15
N ARG A 376 -19.96 9.13 8.06
CA ARG A 376 -20.21 7.82 7.45
C ARG A 376 -19.72 7.76 6.00
N LYS A 377 -20.02 8.76 5.17
CA LYS A 377 -19.50 8.82 3.78
C LYS A 377 -17.96 8.86 3.71
N VAL A 378 -17.32 9.58 4.62
CA VAL A 378 -15.85 9.61 4.71
C VAL A 378 -15.32 8.22 5.07
N LEU A 379 -15.96 7.53 6.02
CA LEU A 379 -15.61 6.16 6.38
C LEU A 379 -15.83 5.18 5.22
N GLU A 380 -16.97 5.23 4.53
CA GLU A 380 -17.26 4.42 3.35
C GLU A 380 -16.20 4.63 2.27
N HIS A 381 -15.81 5.89 2.02
CA HIS A 381 -14.73 6.22 1.07
C HIS A 381 -13.36 5.68 1.52
N ALA A 382 -13.03 5.75 2.81
CA ALA A 382 -11.80 5.18 3.36
C ALA A 382 -11.76 3.64 3.28
N MET A 383 -12.93 2.99 3.41
CA MET A 383 -13.12 1.55 3.20
C MET A 383 -13.06 1.15 1.72
N GLY A 384 -13.04 2.14 0.81
CA GLY A 384 -12.88 1.93 -0.63
C GLY A 384 -14.17 1.89 -1.44
N TRP A 385 -15.29 2.23 -0.83
CA TRP A 385 -16.66 2.27 -1.45
C TRP A 385 -17.02 3.64 -1.98
#